data_7e399d0f3f82d797293cabe061d91bab
#
_entry.id   7e399d0f3f82d797293cabe061d91bab
#
_cell.length_a   1.000
_cell.length_b   1.000
_cell.length_c   1.000
_cell.angle_alpha   90.00
_cell.angle_beta   90.00
_cell.angle_gamma   90.00
#
_symmetry.space_group_name_H-M   'P 1'
#
loop_
_entity.id
_entity.type
_entity.pdbx_description
1 polymer ?
#
loop_
_entity_poly.entity_id
_entity_poly.type
_entity_poly.pdbx_seq_one_letter_code
_entity_poly.pdbx_strand_id
1 'polypeptide(L)'
;MNGGPDAQALGGATGHAFLVVGPEHTAITAGSGDLPVLATPVMIALMEAAACDALAGRLPPAHTSVGIHVDVRHVAASTLGARVTASARVVELAGTRITFAVRAEMQSGGESEVIGHGTHVRVAVDRERFLSDL
;
A
#
# COMPACT_ATOMS: atom_id res chain seq x y z
N MET A 1 20.17 10.63 -18.79
CA MET A 1 19.41 9.79 -17.85
C MET A 1 18.33 10.61 -17.17
N ASN A 2 17.15 10.13 -17.19
CA ASN A 2 15.99 10.94 -16.81
C ASN A 2 15.57 10.78 -15.37
N GLY A 3 16.27 10.00 -14.56
CA GLY A 3 15.92 9.81 -13.16
C GLY A 3 14.68 8.95 -12.91
N GLY A 4 14.14 8.31 -13.93
CA GLY A 4 13.01 7.41 -13.75
C GLY A 4 13.41 6.11 -13.03
N PRO A 5 12.42 5.32 -12.59
CA PRO A 5 12.70 4.03 -11.96
C PRO A 5 13.40 3.08 -12.92
N ASP A 6 14.22 2.20 -12.36
CA ASP A 6 14.98 1.23 -13.11
C ASP A 6 14.26 -0.13 -13.02
N ALA A 7 13.95 -0.71 -14.16
CA ALA A 7 13.27 -2.01 -14.22
C ALA A 7 14.06 -3.11 -13.49
N GLN A 8 15.39 -3.06 -13.52
CA GLN A 8 16.20 -4.05 -12.80
C GLN A 8 16.08 -3.90 -11.29
N ALA A 9 15.98 -2.65 -10.80
CA ALA A 9 15.82 -2.40 -9.37
C ALA A 9 14.43 -2.74 -8.88
N LEU A 10 13.41 -2.64 -9.72
CA LEU A 10 12.01 -2.77 -9.31
C LEU A 10 11.34 -4.06 -9.74
N GLY A 11 11.91 -4.80 -10.68
CA GLY A 11 11.25 -6.00 -11.21
C GLY A 11 10.92 -7.00 -10.12
N GLY A 12 9.63 -7.22 -9.88
CA GLY A 12 9.16 -8.16 -8.85
C GLY A 12 9.41 -7.74 -7.43
N ALA A 13 9.83 -6.49 -7.16
CA ALA A 13 10.06 -6.01 -5.80
C ALA A 13 8.79 -6.14 -4.96
N THR A 14 8.96 -6.60 -3.72
CA THR A 14 7.86 -6.86 -2.80
C THR A 14 8.09 -6.11 -1.50
N GLY A 15 7.03 -5.56 -0.94
CA GLY A 15 7.06 -4.89 0.35
C GLY A 15 5.91 -5.31 1.23
N HIS A 16 6.03 -5.01 2.51
CA HIS A 16 5.06 -5.42 3.53
C HIS A 16 4.84 -4.29 4.53
N ALA A 17 3.66 -4.29 5.13
CA ALA A 17 3.33 -3.44 6.27
C ALA A 17 2.30 -4.17 7.11
N PHE A 18 2.26 -3.89 8.42
CA PHE A 18 1.29 -4.57 9.27
C PHE A 18 0.75 -3.61 10.33
N LEU A 19 -0.39 -3.99 10.90
CA LEU A 19 -0.94 -3.34 12.08
C LEU A 19 -1.72 -4.37 12.90
N VAL A 20 -1.94 -4.02 14.17
CA VAL A 20 -2.91 -4.71 15.02
C VAL A 20 -4.10 -3.75 15.12
N VAL A 21 -5.30 -4.23 14.80
CA VAL A 21 -6.49 -3.37 14.76
C VAL A 21 -6.77 -2.82 16.15
N GLY A 22 -6.62 -1.50 16.30
CA GLY A 22 -6.96 -0.77 17.50
C GLY A 22 -8.16 0.15 17.24
N PRO A 23 -8.66 0.86 18.28
CA PRO A 23 -9.80 1.78 18.10
C PRO A 23 -9.56 2.82 17.01
N GLU A 24 -8.32 3.29 16.88
CA GLU A 24 -7.94 4.29 15.87
C GLU A 24 -8.06 3.80 14.43
N HIS A 25 -8.12 2.48 14.24
CA HIS A 25 -8.17 1.87 12.91
C HIS A 25 -9.59 1.51 12.45
N THR A 26 -10.60 1.76 13.30
CA THR A 26 -11.96 1.32 13.03
C THR A 26 -12.70 2.25 12.08
N ALA A 27 -13.73 1.69 11.43
CA ALA A 27 -14.61 2.46 10.56
C ALA A 27 -15.25 3.62 11.32
N ILE A 28 -15.59 3.43 12.61
CA ILE A 28 -16.16 4.50 13.44
C ILE A 28 -15.20 5.69 13.51
N THR A 29 -13.95 5.44 13.86
CA THR A 29 -12.95 6.50 14.01
C THR A 29 -12.59 7.14 12.67
N ALA A 30 -12.48 6.34 11.61
CA ALA A 30 -12.16 6.85 10.28
C ALA A 30 -13.32 7.60 9.63
N GLY A 31 -14.54 7.45 10.16
CA GLY A 31 -15.72 8.08 9.57
C GLY A 31 -16.20 7.38 8.30
N SER A 32 -15.81 6.14 8.10
CA SER A 32 -16.16 5.37 6.90
C SER A 32 -17.25 4.32 7.15
N GLY A 33 -17.83 4.31 8.36
CA GLY A 33 -18.89 3.41 8.76
C GLY A 33 -19.17 3.57 10.24
N ASP A 34 -19.99 2.70 10.80
CA ASP A 34 -20.42 2.79 12.19
C ASP A 34 -20.17 1.52 13.00
N LEU A 35 -19.26 0.65 12.51
CA LEU A 35 -18.92 -0.60 13.19
C LEU A 35 -17.47 -0.59 13.68
N PRO A 36 -17.16 -1.32 14.77
CA PRO A 36 -15.79 -1.38 15.31
C PRO A 36 -14.95 -2.44 14.60
N VAL A 37 -14.81 -2.30 13.30
CA VAL A 37 -14.01 -3.18 12.46
C VAL A 37 -13.01 -2.34 11.66
N LEU A 38 -11.97 -2.98 11.15
CA LEU A 38 -10.95 -2.29 10.35
C LEU A 38 -11.60 -1.49 9.23
N ALA A 39 -11.31 -0.20 9.18
CA ALA A 39 -11.83 0.70 8.16
C ALA A 39 -11.22 0.39 6.80
N THR A 40 -12.03 0.43 5.74
CA THR A 40 -11.53 0.25 4.38
C THR A 40 -10.42 1.23 4.02
N PRO A 41 -10.55 2.55 4.30
CA PRO A 41 -9.44 3.47 4.00
C PRO A 41 -8.16 3.16 4.80
N VAL A 42 -8.27 2.58 5.98
CA VAL A 42 -7.08 2.19 6.75
C VAL A 42 -6.41 0.97 6.12
N MET A 43 -7.18 0.00 5.65
CA MET A 43 -6.64 -1.13 4.90
C MET A 43 -5.90 -0.65 3.65
N ILE A 44 -6.49 0.30 2.92
CA ILE A 44 -5.87 0.88 1.74
C ILE A 44 -4.57 1.59 2.10
N ALA A 45 -4.55 2.37 3.17
CA ALA A 45 -3.34 3.03 3.62
C ALA A 45 -2.24 2.02 3.96
N LEU A 46 -2.60 0.88 4.53
CA LEU A 46 -1.65 -0.19 4.82
C LEU A 46 -1.09 -0.81 3.53
N MET A 47 -1.92 -0.99 2.52
CA MET A 47 -1.48 -1.45 1.19
C MET A 47 -0.54 -0.44 0.55
N GLU A 48 -0.82 0.86 0.67
CA GLU A 48 0.07 1.91 0.18
C GLU A 48 1.41 1.89 0.92
N ALA A 49 1.38 1.69 2.23
CA ALA A 49 2.61 1.57 3.03
C ALA A 49 3.45 0.38 2.57
N ALA A 50 2.80 -0.75 2.24
CA ALA A 50 3.50 -1.92 1.70
C ALA A 50 4.14 -1.60 0.35
N ALA A 51 3.46 -0.83 -0.51
CA ALA A 51 4.02 -0.40 -1.79
C ALA A 51 5.23 0.50 -1.58
N CYS A 52 5.16 1.43 -0.63
CA CYS A 52 6.31 2.28 -0.29
C CYS A 52 7.48 1.43 0.22
N ASP A 53 7.20 0.40 1.02
CA ASP A 53 8.24 -0.51 1.49
C ASP A 53 8.91 -1.24 0.33
N ALA A 54 8.13 -1.66 -0.67
CA ALA A 54 8.68 -2.31 -1.87
C ALA A 54 9.64 -1.39 -2.64
N LEU A 55 9.43 -0.08 -2.58
CA LEU A 55 10.25 0.89 -3.30
C LEU A 55 11.44 1.40 -2.48
N ALA A 56 11.48 1.11 -1.18
CA ALA A 56 12.51 1.64 -0.29
C ALA A 56 13.91 1.29 -0.79
N GLY A 57 14.75 2.32 -0.97
CA GLY A 57 16.12 2.15 -1.45
C GLY A 57 16.23 1.78 -2.92
N ARG A 58 15.14 1.79 -3.68
CA ARG A 58 15.13 1.34 -5.07
C ARG A 58 14.84 2.45 -6.08
N LEU A 59 14.51 3.64 -5.61
CA LEU A 59 14.30 4.79 -6.49
C LEU A 59 15.61 5.58 -6.63
N PRO A 60 15.76 6.33 -7.72
CA PRO A 60 16.95 7.19 -7.87
C PRO A 60 17.06 8.20 -6.73
N PRO A 61 18.27 8.76 -6.50
CA PRO A 61 18.44 9.77 -5.45
C PRO A 61 17.46 10.92 -5.62
N ALA A 62 17.00 11.48 -4.49
CA ALA A 62 16.06 12.60 -4.43
C ALA A 62 14.67 12.28 -4.96
N HIS A 63 14.39 11.03 -5.31
CA HIS A 63 13.08 10.61 -5.80
C HIS A 63 12.24 9.99 -4.70
N THR A 64 10.92 10.12 -4.86
CA THR A 64 9.92 9.49 -4.02
C THR A 64 8.77 9.04 -4.93
N SER A 65 7.69 8.57 -4.36
CA SER A 65 6.51 8.21 -5.14
C SER A 65 5.25 8.78 -4.51
N VAL A 66 4.25 9.00 -5.36
CA VAL A 66 2.92 9.42 -4.93
C VAL A 66 1.91 8.43 -5.48
N GLY A 67 0.87 8.11 -4.67
CA GLY A 67 -0.21 7.24 -5.13
C GLY A 67 -1.16 7.99 -6.05
N ILE A 68 -1.57 7.35 -7.15
CA ILE A 68 -2.47 7.96 -8.13
C ILE A 68 -3.72 7.12 -8.42
N HIS A 69 -3.74 5.85 -8.04
CA HIS A 69 -4.86 4.99 -8.37
C HIS A 69 -4.93 3.82 -7.40
N VAL A 70 -6.14 3.50 -6.99
CA VAL A 70 -6.43 2.34 -6.13
C VAL A 70 -7.68 1.66 -6.67
N ASP A 71 -7.58 0.35 -6.89
CA ASP A 71 -8.72 -0.46 -7.31
C ASP A 71 -8.65 -1.74 -6.47
N VAL A 72 -9.29 -1.72 -5.31
CA VAL A 72 -9.22 -2.83 -4.36
C VAL A 72 -10.62 -3.20 -3.87
N ARG A 73 -10.73 -4.44 -3.39
CA ARG A 73 -11.92 -4.95 -2.73
C ARG A 73 -11.58 -5.29 -1.29
N HIS A 74 -12.47 -4.93 -0.39
CA HIS A 74 -12.39 -5.28 1.04
C HIS A 74 -13.43 -6.38 1.26
N VAL A 75 -12.97 -7.61 1.36
CA VAL A 75 -13.85 -8.78 1.22
C VAL A 75 -14.16 -9.47 2.55
N ALA A 76 -13.48 -9.10 3.65
CA ALA A 76 -13.75 -9.67 4.97
C ALA A 76 -13.40 -8.66 6.05
N ALA A 77 -14.14 -8.69 7.16
CA ALA A 77 -13.95 -7.77 8.27
C ALA A 77 -12.86 -8.27 9.21
N SER A 78 -12.19 -7.31 9.89
CA SER A 78 -11.21 -7.61 10.94
C SER A 78 -11.61 -6.85 12.21
N THR A 79 -11.73 -7.57 13.31
CA THR A 79 -12.16 -6.99 14.59
C THR A 79 -10.97 -6.47 15.39
N LEU A 80 -11.26 -5.75 16.47
CA LEU A 80 -10.23 -5.23 17.39
C LEU A 80 -9.31 -6.37 17.83
N GLY A 81 -8.00 -6.10 17.82
CA GLY A 81 -6.98 -7.07 18.22
C GLY A 81 -6.48 -7.97 17.09
N ALA A 82 -7.13 -7.97 15.93
CA ALA A 82 -6.68 -8.77 14.80
C ALA A 82 -5.38 -8.20 14.24
N ARG A 83 -4.45 -9.08 13.85
CA ARG A 83 -3.23 -8.69 13.15
C ARG A 83 -3.49 -8.73 11.66
N VAL A 84 -3.19 -7.62 10.98
CA VAL A 84 -3.38 -7.49 9.54
C VAL A 84 -2.05 -7.18 8.90
N THR A 85 -1.69 -7.93 7.86
CA THR A 85 -0.48 -7.71 7.07
C THR A 85 -0.87 -7.41 5.64
N ALA A 86 -0.34 -6.33 5.10
CA ALA A 86 -0.47 -6.01 3.69
C ALA A 86 0.82 -6.35 2.95
N SER A 87 0.69 -6.77 1.72
CA SER A 87 1.82 -6.98 0.82
C SER A 87 1.55 -6.24 -0.50
N ALA A 88 2.64 -5.82 -1.15
CA ALA A 88 2.59 -5.17 -2.43
C ALA A 88 3.74 -5.71 -3.28
N ARG A 89 3.45 -6.06 -4.53
CA ARG A 89 4.47 -6.56 -5.46
C ARG A 89 4.38 -5.77 -6.75
N VAL A 90 5.51 -5.27 -7.23
CA VAL A 90 5.58 -4.58 -8.51
C VAL A 90 5.27 -5.59 -9.63
N VAL A 91 4.23 -5.29 -10.42
CA VAL A 91 3.81 -6.15 -11.53
C VAL A 91 4.02 -5.47 -12.88
N GLU A 92 4.14 -4.15 -12.91
CA GLU A 92 4.37 -3.42 -14.16
C GLU A 92 5.10 -2.12 -13.88
N LEU A 93 6.02 -1.77 -14.78
CA LEU A 93 6.70 -0.49 -14.76
C LEU A 93 6.60 0.12 -16.15
N ALA A 94 5.98 1.31 -16.25
CA ALA A 94 5.81 2.02 -17.51
C ALA A 94 6.29 3.46 -17.30
N GLY A 95 7.56 3.74 -17.67
CA GLY A 95 8.17 5.03 -17.40
C GLY A 95 8.30 5.27 -15.91
N THR A 96 7.64 6.31 -15.40
CA THR A 96 7.62 6.63 -13.96
C THR A 96 6.44 6.01 -13.23
N ARG A 97 5.55 5.31 -13.94
CA ARG A 97 4.34 4.73 -13.38
C ARG A 97 4.62 3.29 -12.96
N ILE A 98 4.33 2.99 -11.70
CA ILE A 98 4.63 1.69 -11.09
C ILE A 98 3.30 1.09 -10.62
N THR A 99 2.96 -0.08 -11.16
CA THR A 99 1.74 -0.80 -10.79
C THR A 99 2.06 -1.94 -9.85
N PHE A 100 1.29 -2.05 -8.78
CA PHE A 100 1.44 -3.09 -7.76
C PHE A 100 0.21 -3.97 -7.71
N ALA A 101 0.43 -5.27 -7.52
CA ALA A 101 -0.59 -6.15 -6.97
C ALA A 101 -0.53 -6.01 -5.45
N VAL A 102 -1.65 -5.72 -4.83
CA VAL A 102 -1.73 -5.52 -3.37
C VAL A 102 -2.68 -6.52 -2.75
N ARG A 103 -2.41 -6.87 -1.49
CA ARG A 103 -3.18 -7.86 -0.76
C ARG A 103 -3.08 -7.57 0.72
N ALA A 104 -4.17 -7.79 1.44
CA ALA A 104 -4.17 -7.71 2.90
C ALA A 104 -4.73 -9.00 3.46
N GLU A 105 -4.09 -9.50 4.53
CA GLU A 105 -4.47 -10.75 5.18
C GLU A 105 -4.57 -10.53 6.67
N MET A 106 -5.54 -11.19 7.28
CA MET A 106 -5.70 -11.22 8.73
C MET A 106 -5.15 -12.54 9.26
N GLN A 107 -4.26 -12.48 10.22
CA GLN A 107 -3.70 -13.66 10.88
C GLN A 107 -4.52 -13.98 12.11
N SER A 108 -4.90 -15.25 12.26
CA SER A 108 -5.68 -15.71 13.39
C SER A 108 -5.37 -17.18 13.64
N GLY A 109 -4.84 -17.47 14.85
CA GLY A 109 -4.63 -18.85 15.28
C GLY A 109 -3.69 -19.67 14.38
N GLY A 110 -2.72 -19.04 13.75
CA GLY A 110 -1.79 -19.70 12.84
C GLY A 110 -2.31 -19.80 11.42
N GLU A 111 -3.51 -19.33 11.17
CA GLU A 111 -4.10 -19.28 9.83
C GLU A 111 -4.15 -17.86 9.32
N SER A 112 -4.28 -17.73 8.01
CA SER A 112 -4.31 -16.45 7.34
C SER A 112 -5.52 -16.39 6.43
N GLU A 113 -6.26 -15.30 6.51
CA GLU A 113 -7.45 -15.08 5.67
C GLU A 113 -7.26 -13.80 4.85
N VAL A 114 -7.49 -13.88 3.54
CA VAL A 114 -7.43 -12.69 2.69
C VAL A 114 -8.64 -11.81 3.02
N ILE A 115 -8.36 -10.57 3.41
CA ILE A 115 -9.41 -9.59 3.72
C ILE A 115 -9.54 -8.53 2.63
N GLY A 116 -8.54 -8.38 1.77
CA GLY A 116 -8.60 -7.42 0.66
C GLY A 116 -7.55 -7.73 -0.39
N HIS A 117 -7.82 -7.28 -1.62
CA HIS A 117 -6.88 -7.46 -2.74
C HIS A 117 -7.23 -6.50 -3.87
N GLY A 118 -6.26 -6.26 -4.74
CA GLY A 118 -6.46 -5.46 -5.94
C GLY A 118 -5.17 -4.91 -6.49
N THR A 119 -5.26 -3.72 -7.07
CA THR A 119 -4.13 -3.05 -7.70
C THR A 119 -3.97 -1.64 -7.16
N HIS A 120 -2.74 -1.14 -7.22
CA HIS A 120 -2.40 0.20 -6.79
C HIS A 120 -1.32 0.74 -7.72
N VAL A 121 -1.45 2.00 -8.12
CA VAL A 121 -0.48 2.63 -9.01
C VAL A 121 0.15 3.83 -8.31
N ARG A 122 1.48 3.92 -8.39
CA ARG A 122 2.24 5.06 -7.88
C ARG A 122 3.07 5.64 -9.02
N VAL A 123 3.43 6.90 -8.88
CA VAL A 123 4.30 7.59 -9.84
C VAL A 123 5.54 8.05 -9.11
N ALA A 124 6.72 7.72 -9.67
CA ALA A 124 8.00 8.21 -9.15
C ALA A 124 8.18 9.66 -9.56
N VAL A 125 8.55 10.51 -8.61
CA VAL A 125 8.72 11.95 -8.82
C VAL A 125 10.01 12.42 -8.14
N ASP A 126 10.63 13.47 -8.71
CA ASP A 126 11.68 14.20 -8.02
C ASP A 126 11.01 14.97 -6.89
N ARG A 127 11.42 14.72 -5.65
CA ARG A 127 10.75 15.26 -4.46
C ARG A 127 10.68 16.78 -4.47
N GLU A 128 11.83 17.42 -4.70
CA GLU A 128 11.92 18.88 -4.63
C GLU A 128 11.12 19.53 -5.74
N ARG A 129 11.26 19.01 -6.96
CA ARG A 129 10.54 19.52 -8.12
C ARG A 129 9.03 19.38 -7.97
N PHE A 130 8.58 18.22 -7.48
CA PHE A 130 7.17 17.97 -7.27
C PHE A 130 6.58 19.00 -6.31
N LEU A 131 7.25 19.23 -5.18
CA LEU A 131 6.77 20.17 -4.17
C LEU A 131 6.79 21.61 -4.68
N SER A 132 7.80 21.97 -5.48
CA SER A 132 7.91 23.34 -5.99
C SER A 132 6.86 23.69 -7.04
N ASP A 133 6.25 22.67 -7.64
CA ASP A 133 5.22 22.88 -8.66
C ASP A 133 3.80 23.01 -8.06
N LEU A 134 3.65 22.87 -6.75
CA LEU A 134 2.33 22.94 -6.09
C LEU A 134 1.85 24.37 -5.83
#